data_e9aeee35a53144e0f5fbb86dd374210a
#
_entry.id   e9aeee35a53144e0f5fbb86dd374210a
#
_cell.length_a   1.000
_cell.length_b   1.000
_cell.length_c   1.000
_cell.angle_alpha   90.00
_cell.angle_beta   90.00
_cell.angle_gamma   90.00
#
_symmetry.space_group_name_H-M   'P 1'
#
loop_
_entity.id
_entity.type
_entity.pdbx_description
1 polymer ?
#
loop_
_entity_poly.entity_id
_entity_poly.type
_entity_poly.pdbx_seq_one_letter_code
_entity_poly.pdbx_strand_id
1 'polypeptide(L)'
;IKQDKKNKNLTIEDRPSTVSHFMAFNPKNDVLNQRTIREAISKSIDAKDIAGKSVNGLFQKNVQFVTKNNQQPHDYDMKAAERLLKSEGYHKNDDGIFEKNGKPLSFNLVIQTAEFPNWKDKAEKVQRQLKQAGIKLNVKTLDSQSYYDTLWTKKDYDLIFYRTYSDALMPYNFISSVFKNNDGQPGVLADDETLTKQLDDFPSTVSKEDQQCSFDDIFKHFNQQYYGVPIAYPNETFVVSDKVKQFKFSGLTDAPIDYKALKVNE
;
A
#
# COMPACT_ATOMS: atom_id res chain seq x y z
N ILE A 1 12.84 -16.31 -15.70
CA ILE A 1 13.94 -15.82 -14.85
C ILE A 1 14.88 -16.95 -14.40
N LYS A 2 14.40 -18.10 -13.88
CA LYS A 2 15.28 -19.24 -13.50
C LYS A 2 16.03 -19.83 -14.68
N GLN A 3 15.43 -19.84 -15.85
CA GLN A 3 16.02 -20.34 -17.10
C GLN A 3 17.00 -19.33 -17.68
N ASP A 4 16.75 -18.05 -17.55
CA ASP A 4 17.58 -16.95 -18.05
C ASP A 4 18.89 -16.81 -17.27
N LYS A 5 18.91 -17.14 -15.97
CA LYS A 5 20.13 -17.17 -15.14
C LYS A 5 21.19 -18.15 -15.64
N LYS A 6 20.82 -19.13 -16.46
CA LYS A 6 21.75 -20.11 -17.03
C LYS A 6 22.33 -19.67 -18.36
N ASN A 7 21.78 -18.63 -18.99
CA ASN A 7 22.26 -18.11 -20.27
C ASN A 7 23.35 -17.06 -20.01
N LYS A 8 24.57 -17.35 -20.44
CA LYS A 8 25.73 -16.47 -20.23
C LYS A 8 25.64 -15.12 -20.96
N ASN A 9 24.76 -15.01 -21.95
CA ASN A 9 24.56 -13.79 -22.74
C ASN A 9 23.43 -12.89 -22.19
N LEU A 10 22.87 -13.25 -21.02
CA LEU A 10 21.82 -12.52 -20.38
C LEU A 10 22.21 -12.15 -18.95
N THR A 11 21.92 -10.92 -18.55
CA THR A 11 22.02 -10.44 -17.17
C THR A 11 20.62 -10.11 -16.62
N ILE A 12 20.47 -10.28 -15.32
CA ILE A 12 19.23 -9.92 -14.63
C ILE A 12 19.53 -8.66 -13.81
N GLU A 13 18.77 -7.61 -14.09
CA GLU A 13 18.92 -6.33 -13.42
C GLU A 13 17.61 -5.91 -12.77
N ASP A 14 17.69 -5.56 -11.48
CA ASP A 14 16.56 -5.03 -10.74
C ASP A 14 16.61 -3.50 -10.69
N ARG A 15 15.49 -2.87 -10.91
CA ARG A 15 15.32 -1.41 -10.77
C ARG A 15 14.17 -1.13 -9.81
N PRO A 16 14.28 -0.11 -8.94
CA PRO A 16 13.14 0.31 -8.12
C PRO A 16 11.92 0.61 -8.98
N SER A 17 10.80 -0.03 -8.68
CA SER A 17 9.51 0.30 -9.30
C SER A 17 9.00 1.63 -8.76
N THR A 18 7.99 2.20 -9.41
CA THR A 18 7.18 3.30 -8.88
C THR A 18 5.91 2.80 -8.18
N VAL A 19 5.64 1.50 -8.28
CA VAL A 19 4.50 0.84 -7.64
C VAL A 19 4.85 0.48 -6.19
N SER A 20 3.90 0.66 -5.29
CA SER A 20 3.98 0.22 -3.90
C SER A 20 2.82 -0.73 -3.59
N HIS A 21 3.08 -1.73 -2.77
CA HIS A 21 2.05 -2.61 -2.23
C HIS A 21 1.70 -2.18 -0.80
N PHE A 22 0.42 -2.13 -0.49
CA PHE A 22 -0.06 -1.72 0.82
C PHE A 22 -1.32 -2.50 1.23
N MET A 23 -1.63 -2.47 2.52
CA MET A 23 -2.88 -2.99 3.05
C MET A 23 -3.81 -1.82 3.34
N ALA A 24 -5.05 -1.94 2.88
CA ALA A 24 -6.10 -0.94 3.06
C ALA A 24 -7.27 -1.49 3.86
N PHE A 25 -8.09 -0.58 4.34
CA PHE A 25 -9.25 -0.82 5.19
C PHE A 25 -10.55 -0.57 4.42
N ASN A 26 -11.56 -1.40 4.64
CA ASN A 26 -12.88 -1.14 4.10
C ASN A 26 -13.57 -0.02 4.90
N PRO A 27 -13.91 1.12 4.29
CA PRO A 27 -14.57 2.23 4.98
C PRO A 27 -15.98 1.89 5.47
N LYS A 28 -16.59 0.83 4.97
CA LYS A 28 -17.92 0.35 5.41
C LYS A 28 -17.87 -0.51 6.66
N ASN A 29 -16.68 -0.92 7.12
CA ASN A 29 -16.53 -1.64 8.37
C ASN A 29 -16.48 -0.64 9.52
N ASP A 30 -17.49 -0.63 10.39
CA ASP A 30 -17.64 0.35 11.48
C ASP A 30 -16.49 0.35 12.48
N VAL A 31 -15.83 -0.79 12.68
CA VAL A 31 -14.66 -0.90 13.55
C VAL A 31 -13.42 -0.34 12.85
N LEU A 32 -13.17 -0.74 11.62
CA LEU A 32 -12.00 -0.31 10.83
C LEU A 32 -12.11 1.13 10.33
N ASN A 33 -13.31 1.70 10.29
CA ASN A 33 -13.49 3.13 9.99
C ASN A 33 -13.08 4.04 11.17
N GLN A 34 -12.84 3.50 12.35
CA GLN A 34 -12.30 4.24 13.49
C GLN A 34 -10.79 4.43 13.34
N ARG A 35 -10.34 5.69 13.33
CA ARG A 35 -8.92 6.04 13.18
C ARG A 35 -8.02 5.33 14.20
N THR A 36 -8.43 5.28 15.47
CA THR A 36 -7.67 4.66 16.56
C THR A 36 -7.42 3.16 16.30
N ILE A 37 -8.42 2.46 15.72
CA ILE A 37 -8.27 1.04 15.37
C ILE A 37 -7.31 0.85 14.20
N ARG A 38 -7.40 1.71 13.17
CA ARG A 38 -6.43 1.68 12.06
C ARG A 38 -5.01 1.97 12.55
N GLU A 39 -4.84 2.93 13.44
CA GLU A 39 -3.55 3.24 14.07
C GLU A 39 -3.01 2.02 14.85
N ALA A 40 -3.83 1.38 15.66
CA ALA A 40 -3.43 0.19 16.42
C ALA A 40 -3.02 -0.96 15.50
N ILE A 41 -3.76 -1.22 14.43
CA ILE A 41 -3.41 -2.24 13.44
C ILE A 41 -2.09 -1.87 12.74
N SER A 42 -1.93 -0.62 12.31
CA SER A 42 -0.71 -0.15 11.65
C SER A 42 0.52 -0.31 12.55
N LYS A 43 0.41 0.11 13.81
CA LYS A 43 1.51 -0.03 14.80
C LYS A 43 1.82 -1.48 15.19
N SER A 44 0.91 -2.40 14.93
CA SER A 44 1.11 -3.84 15.18
C SER A 44 1.89 -4.55 14.07
N ILE A 45 2.17 -3.87 12.96
CA ILE A 45 2.79 -4.46 11.77
C ILE A 45 4.23 -3.93 11.62
N ASP A 46 5.20 -4.84 11.66
CA ASP A 46 6.58 -4.54 11.27
C ASP A 46 6.71 -4.63 9.75
N ALA A 47 6.46 -3.51 9.08
CA ALA A 47 6.52 -3.42 7.62
C ALA A 47 7.94 -3.70 7.07
N LYS A 48 8.99 -3.43 7.84
CA LYS A 48 10.37 -3.73 7.45
C LYS A 48 10.60 -5.25 7.39
N ASP A 49 10.09 -6.00 8.37
CA ASP A 49 10.18 -7.47 8.36
C ASP A 49 9.41 -8.06 7.17
N ILE A 50 8.23 -7.52 6.87
CA ILE A 50 7.39 -8.00 5.76
C ILE A 50 8.02 -7.68 4.41
N ALA A 51 8.50 -6.45 4.23
CA ALA A 51 9.06 -5.97 2.97
C ALA A 51 10.51 -6.44 2.72
N GLY A 52 11.24 -6.84 3.77
CA GLY A 52 12.67 -7.13 3.71
C GLY A 52 13.56 -5.87 3.60
N LYS A 53 12.97 -4.69 3.64
CA LYS A 53 13.63 -3.36 3.61
C LYS A 53 12.74 -2.30 4.23
N SER A 54 13.31 -1.16 4.60
CA SER A 54 12.53 -0.04 5.12
C SER A 54 11.54 0.47 4.07
N VAL A 55 10.32 0.75 4.50
CA VAL A 55 9.23 1.35 3.72
C VAL A 55 8.72 2.59 4.44
N ASN A 56 8.53 3.66 3.70
CA ASN A 56 8.21 4.99 4.25
C ASN A 56 6.97 5.56 3.54
N GLY A 57 5.80 5.19 4.04
CA GLY A 57 4.55 5.68 3.50
C GLY A 57 4.05 4.95 2.24
N LEU A 58 3.03 5.53 1.63
CA LEU A 58 2.27 4.91 0.53
C LEU A 58 3.08 4.79 -0.76
N PHE A 59 3.91 5.77 -1.09
CA PHE A 59 4.63 5.83 -2.36
C PHE A 59 6.13 5.68 -2.20
N GLN A 60 6.79 5.12 -3.21
CA GLN A 60 8.24 5.11 -3.29
C GLN A 60 8.79 6.51 -3.56
N LYS A 61 10.04 6.75 -3.14
CA LYS A 61 10.72 8.07 -3.22
C LYS A 61 10.91 8.62 -4.65
N ASN A 62 10.78 7.79 -5.66
CA ASN A 62 10.91 8.15 -7.07
C ASN A 62 9.58 8.57 -7.73
N VAL A 63 8.50 8.59 -6.96
CA VAL A 63 7.19 9.09 -7.40
C VAL A 63 7.17 10.62 -7.27
N GLN A 64 6.53 11.31 -8.22
CA GLN A 64 6.42 12.77 -8.20
C GLN A 64 5.76 13.27 -6.91
N PHE A 65 6.16 14.44 -6.45
CA PHE A 65 5.75 15.08 -5.20
C PHE A 65 6.17 14.35 -3.91
N VAL A 66 6.71 13.15 -3.98
CA VAL A 66 7.23 12.44 -2.82
C VAL A 66 8.58 13.01 -2.43
N THR A 67 8.67 13.53 -1.20
CA THR A 67 9.87 14.19 -0.66
C THR A 67 10.23 13.59 0.70
N LYS A 68 11.42 13.89 1.20
CA LYS A 68 11.82 13.50 2.56
C LYS A 68 10.91 14.11 3.63
N ASN A 69 10.28 15.24 3.34
CA ASN A 69 9.45 15.97 4.31
C ASN A 69 8.04 15.37 4.43
N ASN A 70 7.52 14.74 3.37
CA ASN A 70 6.19 14.14 3.37
C ASN A 70 6.21 12.60 3.45
N GLN A 71 7.38 11.97 3.38
CA GLN A 71 7.55 10.55 3.67
C GLN A 71 7.72 10.35 5.18
N GLN A 72 6.83 9.56 5.79
CA GLN A 72 6.96 9.16 7.18
C GLN A 72 7.42 7.70 7.26
N PRO A 73 8.47 7.39 8.07
CA PRO A 73 8.80 6.02 8.38
C PRO A 73 7.60 5.31 8.99
N HIS A 74 7.41 4.05 8.64
CA HIS A 74 6.38 3.25 9.27
C HIS A 74 6.70 3.07 10.76
N ASP A 75 5.72 3.40 11.60
CA ASP A 75 5.84 3.40 13.06
C ASP A 75 5.33 2.08 13.64
N TYR A 76 6.23 1.12 13.83
CA TYR A 76 5.96 -0.14 14.51
C TYR A 76 6.16 0.00 16.02
N ASP A 77 5.08 -0.12 16.78
CA ASP A 77 5.08 -0.09 18.26
C ASP A 77 3.93 -0.94 18.81
N MET A 78 4.22 -2.20 19.09
CA MET A 78 3.24 -3.17 19.59
C MET A 78 2.64 -2.74 20.95
N LYS A 79 3.44 -2.10 21.82
CA LYS A 79 2.96 -1.62 23.12
C LYS A 79 2.01 -0.44 22.97
N ALA A 80 2.29 0.47 22.04
CA ALA A 80 1.39 1.57 21.72
C ALA A 80 0.08 1.05 21.13
N ALA A 81 0.13 0.07 20.24
CA ALA A 81 -1.06 -0.58 19.69
C ALA A 81 -1.95 -1.18 20.81
N GLU A 82 -1.36 -1.89 21.74
CA GLU A 82 -2.10 -2.44 22.89
C GLU A 82 -2.74 -1.35 23.77
N ARG A 83 -2.02 -0.25 24.05
CA ARG A 83 -2.57 0.88 24.80
C ARG A 83 -3.76 1.53 24.08
N LEU A 84 -3.65 1.71 22.76
CA LEU A 84 -4.73 2.26 21.93
C LEU A 84 -5.99 1.38 22.00
N LEU A 85 -5.86 0.06 21.83
CA LEU A 85 -7.00 -0.85 21.92
C LEU A 85 -7.64 -0.82 23.31
N LYS A 86 -6.84 -0.80 24.38
CA LYS A 86 -7.35 -0.67 25.76
C LYS A 86 -8.08 0.65 25.99
N SER A 87 -7.58 1.76 25.44
CA SER A 87 -8.23 3.07 25.56
C SER A 87 -9.58 3.15 24.87
N GLU A 88 -9.79 2.32 23.82
CA GLU A 88 -11.07 2.16 23.13
C GLU A 88 -12.02 1.18 23.84
N GLY A 89 -11.63 0.63 25.00
CA GLY A 89 -12.45 -0.26 25.79
C GLY A 89 -12.34 -1.74 25.40
N TYR A 90 -11.32 -2.11 24.63
CA TYR A 90 -11.04 -3.51 24.33
C TYR A 90 -10.23 -4.16 25.46
N HIS A 91 -10.50 -5.43 25.71
CA HIS A 91 -9.73 -6.27 26.63
C HIS A 91 -9.46 -7.64 25.98
N LYS A 92 -8.40 -8.32 26.40
CA LYS A 92 -8.08 -9.65 25.89
C LYS A 92 -9.03 -10.69 26.50
N ASN A 93 -9.61 -11.52 25.64
CA ASN A 93 -10.35 -12.71 26.04
C ASN A 93 -9.41 -13.88 26.37
N ASP A 94 -9.98 -15.05 26.68
CA ASP A 94 -9.21 -16.26 27.06
C ASP A 94 -8.29 -16.77 25.93
N ASP A 95 -8.61 -16.47 24.67
CA ASP A 95 -7.79 -16.80 23.50
C ASP A 95 -6.68 -15.76 23.24
N GLY A 96 -6.58 -14.72 24.07
CA GLY A 96 -5.63 -13.64 23.93
C GLY A 96 -6.00 -12.62 22.81
N ILE A 97 -7.22 -12.68 22.29
CA ILE A 97 -7.73 -11.76 21.27
C ILE A 97 -8.45 -10.62 21.96
N PHE A 98 -8.21 -9.40 21.52
CA PHE A 98 -8.94 -8.22 21.99
C PHE A 98 -10.40 -8.29 21.59
N GLU A 99 -11.28 -8.04 22.53
CA GLU A 99 -12.72 -7.99 22.32
C GLU A 99 -13.36 -6.81 23.06
N LYS A 100 -14.52 -6.38 22.57
CA LYS A 100 -15.37 -5.37 23.20
C LYS A 100 -16.83 -5.78 23.05
N ASN A 101 -17.58 -5.77 24.15
CA ASN A 101 -18.98 -6.23 24.18
C ASN A 101 -19.17 -7.64 23.58
N GLY A 102 -18.27 -8.56 23.89
CA GLY A 102 -18.31 -9.95 23.39
C GLY A 102 -17.97 -10.09 21.88
N LYS A 103 -17.53 -9.02 21.22
CA LYS A 103 -17.14 -9.05 19.81
C LYS A 103 -15.61 -8.99 19.69
N PRO A 104 -14.95 -10.07 19.24
CA PRO A 104 -13.51 -10.09 19.07
C PRO A 104 -13.08 -9.28 17.86
N LEU A 105 -11.87 -8.71 17.91
CA LEU A 105 -11.21 -8.13 16.74
C LEU A 105 -10.77 -9.27 15.80
N SER A 106 -11.62 -9.58 14.86
CA SER A 106 -11.42 -10.64 13.86
C SER A 106 -11.81 -10.11 12.48
N PHE A 107 -10.88 -10.15 11.54
CA PHE A 107 -11.05 -9.55 10.22
C PHE A 107 -10.67 -10.53 9.12
N ASN A 108 -11.26 -10.32 7.94
CA ASN A 108 -10.89 -11.01 6.71
C ASN A 108 -9.97 -10.10 5.88
N LEU A 109 -8.80 -10.62 5.51
CA LEU A 109 -7.89 -10.00 4.56
C LEU A 109 -8.04 -10.69 3.20
N VAL A 110 -8.37 -9.91 2.18
CA VAL A 110 -8.46 -10.38 0.80
C VAL A 110 -7.17 -10.08 0.05
N ILE A 111 -6.65 -11.09 -0.63
CA ILE A 111 -5.48 -11.01 -1.52
C ILE A 111 -5.76 -11.78 -2.81
N GLN A 112 -4.92 -11.57 -3.81
CA GLN A 112 -4.82 -12.40 -5.01
C GLN A 112 -3.34 -12.76 -5.27
N THR A 113 -3.09 -13.86 -5.92
CA THR A 113 -1.72 -14.36 -6.16
C THR A 113 -1.40 -14.55 -7.63
N ALA A 114 -2.38 -14.37 -8.51
CA ALA A 114 -2.18 -14.50 -9.95
C ALA A 114 -1.21 -13.43 -10.49
N GLU A 115 -1.45 -12.16 -10.13
CA GLU A 115 -0.58 -11.04 -10.50
C GLU A 115 0.54 -10.80 -9.47
N PHE A 116 0.27 -11.10 -8.19
CA PHE A 116 1.19 -10.84 -7.07
C PHE A 116 1.47 -12.11 -6.25
N PRO A 117 2.27 -13.05 -6.78
CA PRO A 117 2.52 -14.34 -6.11
C PRO A 117 3.07 -14.21 -4.69
N ASN A 118 3.86 -13.18 -4.42
CA ASN A 118 4.48 -12.94 -3.11
C ASN A 118 3.51 -12.39 -2.05
N TRP A 119 2.27 -12.05 -2.42
CA TRP A 119 1.30 -11.55 -1.44
C TRP A 119 0.89 -12.60 -0.42
N LYS A 120 0.92 -13.88 -0.79
CA LYS A 120 0.61 -14.97 0.15
C LYS A 120 1.57 -14.96 1.35
N ASP A 121 2.88 -15.01 1.10
CA ASP A 121 3.89 -15.01 2.17
C ASP A 121 3.81 -13.74 3.03
N LYS A 122 3.54 -12.59 2.40
CA LYS A 122 3.38 -11.31 3.11
C LYS A 122 2.13 -11.28 3.97
N ALA A 123 1.01 -11.80 3.47
CA ALA A 123 -0.24 -11.90 4.23
C ALA A 123 -0.11 -12.84 5.42
N GLU A 124 0.61 -13.95 5.29
CA GLU A 124 0.91 -14.85 6.39
C GLU A 124 1.78 -14.19 7.48
N LYS A 125 2.73 -13.35 7.09
CA LYS A 125 3.51 -12.54 8.05
C LYS A 125 2.62 -11.53 8.78
N VAL A 126 1.78 -10.80 8.08
CA VAL A 126 0.80 -9.87 8.68
C VAL A 126 -0.12 -10.62 9.64
N GLN A 127 -0.63 -11.77 9.24
CA GLN A 127 -1.49 -12.60 10.08
C GLN A 127 -0.81 -13.00 11.41
N ARG A 128 0.47 -13.41 11.35
CA ARG A 128 1.24 -13.76 12.55
C ARG A 128 1.47 -12.56 13.47
N GLN A 129 1.84 -11.41 12.89
CA GLN A 129 2.10 -10.18 13.65
C GLN A 129 0.82 -9.65 14.31
N LEU A 130 -0.31 -9.64 13.60
CA LEU A 130 -1.59 -9.25 14.18
C LEU A 130 -2.07 -10.20 15.26
N LYS A 131 -1.83 -11.52 15.11
CA LYS A 131 -2.12 -12.50 16.16
C LYS A 131 -1.34 -12.20 17.45
N GLN A 132 -0.05 -11.82 17.34
CA GLN A 132 0.76 -11.42 18.50
C GLN A 132 0.20 -10.14 19.15
N ALA A 133 -0.40 -9.25 18.39
CA ALA A 133 -1.08 -8.06 18.89
C ALA A 133 -2.47 -8.33 19.48
N GLY A 134 -2.96 -9.57 19.40
CA GLY A 134 -4.30 -9.93 19.86
C GLY A 134 -5.41 -9.62 18.86
N ILE A 135 -5.09 -9.60 17.57
CA ILE A 135 -6.05 -9.39 16.48
C ILE A 135 -6.03 -10.63 15.56
N LYS A 136 -7.21 -11.22 15.36
CA LYS A 136 -7.36 -12.39 14.48
C LYS A 136 -7.52 -11.92 13.03
N LEU A 137 -6.75 -12.55 12.13
CA LEU A 137 -6.83 -12.27 10.70
C LEU A 137 -7.06 -13.59 9.95
N ASN A 138 -8.08 -13.62 9.08
CA ASN A 138 -8.34 -14.72 8.16
C ASN A 138 -7.96 -14.29 6.76
N VAL A 139 -7.00 -14.97 6.14
CA VAL A 139 -6.54 -14.64 4.79
C VAL A 139 -7.40 -15.37 3.77
N LYS A 140 -8.01 -14.63 2.84
CA LYS A 140 -8.78 -15.15 1.72
C LYS A 140 -8.05 -14.84 0.42
N THR A 141 -7.64 -15.88 -0.30
CA THR A 141 -7.04 -15.74 -1.63
C THR A 141 -8.12 -15.92 -2.68
N LEU A 142 -8.30 -14.93 -3.53
CA LEU A 142 -9.25 -14.93 -4.64
C LEU A 142 -8.51 -14.99 -5.98
N ASP A 143 -9.19 -15.47 -7.03
CA ASP A 143 -8.74 -15.25 -8.41
C ASP A 143 -8.81 -13.76 -8.77
N SER A 144 -8.13 -13.33 -9.85
CA SER A 144 -8.04 -11.92 -10.22
C SER A 144 -9.40 -11.28 -10.45
N GLN A 145 -10.31 -11.95 -11.15
CA GLN A 145 -11.63 -11.39 -11.44
C GLN A 145 -12.45 -11.22 -10.16
N SER A 146 -12.53 -12.24 -9.33
CA SER A 146 -13.23 -12.21 -8.05
C SER A 146 -12.64 -11.17 -7.10
N TYR A 147 -11.31 -10.99 -7.12
CA TYR A 147 -10.62 -9.99 -6.33
C TYR A 147 -11.02 -8.56 -6.73
N TYR A 148 -10.98 -8.22 -8.02
CA TYR A 148 -11.36 -6.89 -8.49
C TYR A 148 -12.86 -6.63 -8.32
N ASP A 149 -13.71 -7.65 -8.53
CA ASP A 149 -15.14 -7.54 -8.25
C ASP A 149 -15.43 -7.31 -6.75
N THR A 150 -14.69 -7.98 -5.88
CA THR A 150 -14.75 -7.75 -4.42
C THR A 150 -14.36 -6.33 -4.06
N LEU A 151 -13.27 -5.81 -4.62
CA LEU A 151 -12.78 -4.45 -4.33
C LEU A 151 -13.73 -3.37 -4.83
N TRP A 152 -14.16 -3.45 -6.09
CA TRP A 152 -14.84 -2.35 -6.75
C TRP A 152 -16.37 -2.42 -6.67
N THR A 153 -16.93 -3.61 -6.66
CA THR A 153 -18.37 -3.83 -6.78
C THR A 153 -19.00 -4.32 -5.47
N LYS A 154 -18.62 -5.51 -5.02
CA LYS A 154 -19.23 -6.16 -3.85
C LYS A 154 -18.82 -5.50 -2.53
N LYS A 155 -17.55 -5.07 -2.45
CA LYS A 155 -16.95 -4.50 -1.24
C LYS A 155 -17.10 -5.43 0.00
N ASP A 156 -16.99 -6.74 -0.24
CA ASP A 156 -17.11 -7.81 0.78
C ASP A 156 -15.72 -8.22 1.27
N TYR A 157 -15.09 -7.34 2.02
CA TYR A 157 -13.81 -7.55 2.70
C TYR A 157 -13.72 -6.64 3.91
N ASP A 158 -12.83 -6.95 4.85
CA ASP A 158 -12.47 -6.04 5.94
C ASP A 158 -11.16 -5.30 5.62
N LEU A 159 -10.14 -6.06 5.27
CA LEU A 159 -8.82 -5.58 4.83
C LEU A 159 -8.52 -6.14 3.44
N ILE A 160 -7.75 -5.41 2.67
CA ILE A 160 -7.34 -5.84 1.33
C ILE A 160 -5.91 -5.41 1.04
N PHE A 161 -5.12 -6.30 0.42
CA PHE A 161 -3.88 -5.87 -0.21
C PHE A 161 -4.19 -5.24 -1.55
N TYR A 162 -3.56 -4.10 -1.80
CA TYR A 162 -3.67 -3.38 -3.05
C TYR A 162 -2.30 -2.81 -3.45
N ARG A 163 -2.23 -2.22 -4.61
CA ARG A 163 -1.02 -1.58 -5.13
C ARG A 163 -1.35 -0.19 -5.68
N THR A 164 -0.37 0.71 -5.62
CA THR A 164 -0.45 1.99 -6.33
C THR A 164 -0.37 1.75 -7.85
N TYR A 165 -0.77 2.74 -8.64
CA TYR A 165 -0.66 2.65 -10.09
C TYR A 165 0.76 2.96 -10.54
N SER A 166 1.13 2.49 -11.73
CA SER A 166 2.44 2.71 -12.35
C SER A 166 2.65 4.13 -12.89
N ASP A 167 1.66 4.99 -12.78
CA ASP A 167 1.74 6.40 -13.17
C ASP A 167 2.48 7.23 -12.12
N ALA A 168 3.81 7.17 -12.16
CA ALA A 168 4.68 7.89 -11.23
C ALA A 168 4.63 9.42 -11.37
N LEU A 169 4.11 9.92 -12.49
CA LEU A 169 4.00 11.35 -12.76
C LEU A 169 2.72 11.96 -12.21
N MET A 170 1.74 11.12 -11.90
CA MET A 170 0.40 11.55 -11.44
C MET A 170 -0.10 10.72 -10.26
N PRO A 171 0.59 10.75 -9.10
CA PRO A 171 0.15 10.00 -7.91
C PRO A 171 -1.24 10.45 -7.42
N TYR A 172 -1.63 11.68 -7.76
CA TYR A 172 -2.96 12.20 -7.55
C TYR A 172 -4.06 11.31 -8.16
N ASN A 173 -3.84 10.79 -9.39
CA ASN A 173 -4.83 9.93 -10.06
C ASN A 173 -5.12 8.67 -9.24
N PHE A 174 -4.06 8.07 -8.68
CA PHE A 174 -4.24 6.91 -7.83
C PHE A 174 -5.02 7.23 -6.56
N ILE A 175 -4.61 8.26 -5.80
CA ILE A 175 -5.27 8.62 -4.55
C ILE A 175 -6.73 8.98 -4.81
N SER A 176 -7.01 9.79 -5.82
CA SER A 176 -8.38 10.20 -6.16
C SER A 176 -9.26 9.02 -6.56
N SER A 177 -8.72 8.02 -7.24
CA SER A 177 -9.52 6.88 -7.71
C SER A 177 -10.03 5.98 -6.59
N VAL A 178 -9.31 5.89 -5.47
CA VAL A 178 -9.65 4.92 -4.39
C VAL A 178 -9.94 5.56 -3.04
N PHE A 179 -9.46 6.77 -2.76
CA PHE A 179 -9.62 7.40 -1.44
C PHE A 179 -10.57 8.61 -1.43
N LYS A 180 -11.01 9.07 -2.58
CA LYS A 180 -11.91 10.20 -2.69
C LYS A 180 -13.36 9.75 -2.63
N ASN A 181 -14.20 10.44 -1.82
CA ASN A 181 -15.65 10.26 -1.83
C ASN A 181 -16.24 10.77 -3.16
N ASN A 182 -17.25 10.11 -3.66
CA ASN A 182 -17.92 10.47 -4.90
C ASN A 182 -19.45 10.52 -4.70
N ASP A 183 -20.08 11.62 -5.11
CA ASP A 183 -21.54 11.80 -5.10
C ASP A 183 -22.18 11.44 -3.74
N GLY A 184 -21.55 11.87 -2.65
CA GLY A 184 -22.03 11.59 -1.29
C GLY A 184 -21.88 10.13 -0.83
N GLN A 185 -21.12 9.33 -1.57
CA GLN A 185 -20.78 7.96 -1.19
C GLN A 185 -19.29 7.89 -0.78
N PRO A 186 -18.95 7.00 0.17
CA PRO A 186 -17.56 6.74 0.50
C PRO A 186 -16.70 6.39 -0.71
N GLY A 187 -15.44 6.78 -0.67
CA GLY A 187 -14.43 6.25 -1.57
C GLY A 187 -14.30 4.73 -1.44
N VAL A 188 -13.53 4.13 -2.33
CA VAL A 188 -13.34 2.66 -2.32
C VAL A 188 -12.60 2.22 -1.04
N LEU A 189 -11.59 2.99 -0.61
CA LEU A 189 -10.70 2.66 0.51
C LEU A 189 -10.71 3.69 1.65
N ALA A 190 -11.55 4.71 1.59
CA ALA A 190 -11.73 5.67 2.67
C ALA A 190 -13.10 6.34 2.61
N ASP A 191 -13.56 6.83 3.75
CA ASP A 191 -14.68 7.75 3.89
C ASP A 191 -14.17 9.01 4.61
N ASP A 192 -13.75 10.02 3.85
CA ASP A 192 -13.05 11.18 4.39
C ASP A 192 -13.36 12.44 3.56
N GLU A 193 -14.20 13.30 4.12
CA GLU A 193 -14.58 14.56 3.46
C GLU A 193 -13.42 15.56 3.38
N THR A 194 -12.53 15.57 4.38
CA THR A 194 -11.35 16.45 4.38
C THR A 194 -10.39 16.06 3.28
N LEU A 195 -10.07 14.77 3.17
CA LEU A 195 -9.23 14.27 2.08
C LEU A 195 -9.88 14.50 0.72
N THR A 196 -11.18 14.27 0.62
CA THR A 196 -11.95 14.51 -0.61
C THR A 196 -11.86 15.97 -1.04
N LYS A 197 -12.05 16.91 -0.11
CA LYS A 197 -11.90 18.34 -0.41
C LYS A 197 -10.50 18.71 -0.88
N GLN A 198 -9.46 18.21 -0.21
CA GLN A 198 -8.07 18.44 -0.61
C GLN A 198 -7.81 17.92 -2.04
N LEU A 199 -8.38 16.75 -2.38
CA LEU A 199 -8.25 16.15 -3.71
C LEU A 199 -9.05 16.93 -4.77
N ASP A 200 -10.19 17.51 -4.42
CA ASP A 200 -10.97 18.36 -5.32
C ASP A 200 -10.28 19.71 -5.59
N ASP A 201 -9.59 20.25 -4.60
CA ASP A 201 -8.88 21.53 -4.71
C ASP A 201 -7.56 21.40 -5.50
N PHE A 202 -6.91 20.24 -5.49
CA PHE A 202 -5.60 20.02 -6.13
C PHE A 202 -5.54 20.38 -7.62
N PRO A 203 -6.49 20.01 -8.48
CA PRO A 203 -6.46 20.33 -9.91
C PRO A 203 -6.48 21.84 -10.22
N SER A 204 -6.91 22.66 -9.28
CA SER A 204 -6.93 24.13 -9.43
C SER A 204 -5.58 24.78 -9.13
N THR A 205 -4.61 24.04 -8.61
CA THR A 205 -3.26 24.55 -8.32
C THR A 205 -2.45 24.66 -9.62
N VAL A 206 -1.84 25.81 -9.85
CA VAL A 206 -1.17 26.13 -11.13
C VAL A 206 0.35 26.06 -11.03
N SER A 207 0.92 26.61 -9.96
CA SER A 207 2.37 26.59 -9.79
C SER A 207 2.86 25.24 -9.26
N LYS A 208 4.11 24.89 -9.58
CA LYS A 208 4.72 23.66 -9.04
C LYS A 208 4.87 23.70 -7.52
N GLU A 209 5.13 24.87 -6.99
CA GLU A 209 5.24 25.14 -5.55
C GLU A 209 3.90 24.89 -4.86
N ASP A 210 2.81 25.43 -5.41
CA ASP A 210 1.46 25.23 -4.85
C ASP A 210 1.03 23.78 -4.97
N GLN A 211 1.34 23.11 -6.08
CA GLN A 211 1.09 21.68 -6.23
C GLN A 211 1.84 20.84 -5.18
N GLN A 212 3.12 21.17 -4.93
CA GLN A 212 3.89 20.47 -3.89
C GLN A 212 3.30 20.70 -2.51
N CYS A 213 2.96 21.96 -2.15
CA CYS A 213 2.33 22.27 -0.87
C CYS A 213 0.99 21.54 -0.70
N SER A 214 0.14 21.56 -1.73
CA SER A 214 -1.14 20.85 -1.70
C SER A 214 -0.95 19.35 -1.53
N PHE A 215 0.02 18.76 -2.21
CA PHE A 215 0.32 17.34 -2.09
C PHE A 215 0.91 16.97 -0.72
N ASP A 216 1.73 17.86 -0.13
CA ASP A 216 2.25 17.70 1.23
C ASP A 216 1.11 17.66 2.26
N ASP A 217 0.09 18.51 2.11
CA ASP A 217 -1.08 18.52 2.98
C ASP A 217 -1.94 17.25 2.80
N ILE A 218 -2.13 16.79 1.56
CA ILE A 218 -2.81 15.52 1.26
C ILE A 218 -2.09 14.36 1.94
N PHE A 219 -0.77 14.24 1.79
CA PHE A 219 0.01 13.17 2.41
C PHE A 219 0.01 13.25 3.93
N LYS A 220 0.12 14.45 4.49
CA LYS A 220 0.06 14.65 5.93
C LYS A 220 -1.25 14.14 6.50
N HIS A 221 -2.37 14.53 5.89
CA HIS A 221 -3.68 14.07 6.32
C HIS A 221 -3.83 12.56 6.15
N PHE A 222 -3.48 12.02 4.98
CA PHE A 222 -3.51 10.59 4.68
C PHE A 222 -2.73 9.77 5.73
N ASN A 223 -1.52 10.18 6.06
CA ASN A 223 -0.68 9.51 7.05
C ASN A 223 -1.28 9.60 8.47
N GLN A 224 -1.84 10.75 8.85
CA GLN A 224 -2.48 10.94 10.15
C GLN A 224 -3.74 10.09 10.32
N GLN A 225 -4.39 9.71 9.24
CA GLN A 225 -5.57 8.86 9.24
C GLN A 225 -5.27 7.35 9.16
N TYR A 226 -4.01 6.96 8.92
CA TYR A 226 -3.57 5.57 8.81
C TYR A 226 -4.33 4.76 7.74
N TYR A 227 -4.59 5.36 6.57
CA TYR A 227 -5.37 4.72 5.52
C TYR A 227 -4.65 3.62 4.76
N GLY A 228 -3.32 3.62 4.70
CA GLY A 228 -2.53 2.61 4.02
C GLY A 228 -1.38 2.11 4.90
N VAL A 229 -1.33 0.80 5.11
CA VAL A 229 -0.18 0.17 5.76
C VAL A 229 0.78 -0.34 4.69
N PRO A 230 2.02 0.18 4.60
CA PRO A 230 2.95 -0.24 3.57
C PRO A 230 3.36 -1.71 3.77
N ILE A 231 3.34 -2.50 2.68
CA ILE A 231 3.65 -3.93 2.70
C ILE A 231 4.93 -4.24 1.92
N ALA A 232 5.15 -3.59 0.78
CA ALA A 232 6.34 -3.78 -0.03
C ALA A 232 6.58 -2.64 -1.01
N TYR A 233 7.84 -2.42 -1.31
CA TYR A 233 8.29 -1.63 -2.45
C TYR A 233 8.96 -2.59 -3.46
N PRO A 234 8.21 -3.11 -4.44
CA PRO A 234 8.77 -4.06 -5.40
C PRO A 234 9.81 -3.40 -6.32
N ASN A 235 10.64 -4.23 -6.91
CA ASN A 235 11.49 -3.85 -8.02
C ASN A 235 10.87 -4.36 -9.32
N GLU A 236 11.18 -3.68 -10.42
CA GLU A 236 11.02 -4.22 -11.77
C GLU A 236 12.28 -5.00 -12.14
N THR A 237 12.09 -6.21 -12.65
CA THR A 237 13.19 -7.08 -13.04
C THR A 237 13.30 -7.12 -14.56
N PHE A 238 14.48 -6.77 -15.06
CA PHE A 238 14.79 -6.77 -16.48
C PHE A 238 15.76 -7.92 -16.81
N VAL A 239 15.47 -8.60 -17.90
CA VAL A 239 16.41 -9.56 -18.50
C VAL A 239 17.09 -8.84 -19.66
N VAL A 240 18.38 -8.61 -19.54
CA VAL A 240 19.15 -7.73 -20.42
C VAL A 240 20.17 -8.57 -21.20
N SER A 241 20.15 -8.43 -22.54
CA SER A 241 21.16 -9.04 -23.40
C SER A 241 22.52 -8.37 -23.24
N ASP A 242 23.61 -9.13 -23.41
CA ASP A 242 24.98 -8.64 -23.48
C ASP A 242 25.22 -7.61 -24.60
N LYS A 243 24.32 -7.57 -25.59
CA LYS A 243 24.33 -6.54 -26.64
C LYS A 243 23.89 -5.16 -26.14
N VAL A 244 23.25 -5.07 -24.99
CA VAL A 244 22.82 -3.80 -24.39
C VAL A 244 23.93 -3.29 -23.46
N LYS A 245 24.53 -2.18 -23.84
CA LYS A 245 25.56 -1.50 -23.04
C LYS A 245 24.97 -0.71 -21.88
N GLN A 246 23.82 -0.08 -22.12
CA GLN A 246 23.14 0.75 -21.13
C GLN A 246 21.66 0.85 -21.47
N PHE A 247 20.80 0.79 -20.45
CA PHE A 247 19.42 1.18 -20.54
C PHE A 247 18.99 1.96 -19.28
N LYS A 248 17.88 2.68 -19.37
CA LYS A 248 17.25 3.37 -18.24
C LYS A 248 15.81 2.93 -18.15
N PHE A 249 15.38 2.57 -16.94
CA PHE A 249 13.98 2.36 -16.64
C PHE A 249 13.27 3.73 -16.58
N SER A 250 12.17 3.88 -17.32
CA SER A 250 11.41 5.13 -17.41
C SER A 250 10.65 5.47 -16.11
N GLY A 251 10.37 4.47 -15.28
CA GLY A 251 9.46 4.56 -14.14
C GLY A 251 8.02 4.16 -14.48
N LEU A 252 7.71 3.89 -15.74
CA LEU A 252 6.38 3.51 -16.21
C LEU A 252 6.36 2.03 -16.61
N THR A 253 5.39 1.28 -16.13
CA THR A 253 5.27 -0.16 -16.45
C THR A 253 4.88 -0.38 -17.92
N ASP A 254 4.04 0.50 -18.48
CA ASP A 254 3.55 0.38 -19.85
C ASP A 254 4.59 0.81 -20.91
N ALA A 255 5.57 1.62 -20.50
CA ALA A 255 6.67 2.07 -21.35
C ALA A 255 7.99 1.98 -20.60
N PRO A 256 8.47 0.77 -20.25
CA PRO A 256 9.51 0.58 -19.24
C PRO A 256 10.89 1.07 -19.66
N ILE A 257 11.15 1.21 -20.95
CA ILE A 257 12.48 1.59 -21.47
C ILE A 257 12.47 3.03 -21.95
N ASP A 258 13.38 3.85 -21.43
CA ASP A 258 13.73 5.14 -21.98
C ASP A 258 14.66 4.94 -23.18
N TYR A 259 14.10 4.90 -24.38
CA TYR A 259 14.83 4.64 -25.62
C TYR A 259 15.89 5.70 -25.94
N LYS A 260 15.75 6.93 -25.41
CA LYS A 260 16.77 7.98 -25.57
C LYS A 260 18.06 7.68 -24.79
N ALA A 261 17.93 6.89 -23.73
CA ALA A 261 19.04 6.48 -22.89
C ALA A 261 19.59 5.07 -23.25
N LEU A 262 18.96 4.37 -24.21
CA LEU A 262 19.40 3.05 -24.64
C LEU A 262 20.70 3.14 -25.45
N LYS A 263 21.71 2.35 -25.06
CA LYS A 263 22.93 2.16 -25.81
C LYS A 263 23.16 0.68 -26.05
N VAL A 264 23.58 0.34 -27.26
CA VAL A 264 23.91 -1.02 -27.64
C VAL A 264 25.41 -1.12 -27.95
N ASN A 265 25.95 -2.34 -27.82
CA ASN A 265 27.30 -2.65 -28.31
C ASN A 265 27.25 -2.80 -29.83
N GLU A 266 28.24 -2.26 -30.52
CA GLU A 266 28.46 -2.45 -31.96
C GLU A 266 28.83 -3.90 -32.29
#